data_8223e2838e546cf961d51f2fb7aff020
#
_entry.id   8223e2838e546cf961d51f2fb7aff020
#
_cell.length_a   1.000
_cell.length_b   1.000
_cell.length_c   1.000
_cell.angle_alpha   90.00
_cell.angle_beta   90.00
_cell.angle_gamma   90.00
#
_symmetry.space_group_name_H-M   'P 1'
#
loop_
_entity.id
_entity.type
_entity.pdbx_description
1 polymer ?
#
loop_
_entity_poly.entity_id
_entity_poly.type
_entity_poly.pdbx_seq_one_letter_code
_entity_poly.pdbx_strand_id
1 'polypeptide(L)'
;MIDYADVIVDLQQGDSGKGKIASLLASKGDYTHTVRYNGSNNAGHTIYLGEQKIVTHSIPVGVLHGIRSVIGPGCVLNVEHFFKELRTLKDIGIDADNLVKIASNVHIITSKHLEEDGTDTKVGTTRRGNGPAYRDKYDRKGIRASDVDKLRPYLIEMYDELYNEKGCRILFEGAQGFYLDVDWGDYPYVTSSHCTVGSAVMNGVPPQKIRKVYGAAKIYETYVGTKKFEPEDTVFQKIREAGNEYGSTTGRPRQCNWLNVDNLTKAVNVNGVTDLIISKVDVLRQIGVWRLYRGKNLETFSNENEMLNHLRETLPQIKIYWSDDPVGIGRSS
;
A
#
# COMPACT_ATOMS: atom_id res chain seq x y z
N MET A 1 10.20 -15.90 -18.37
CA MET A 1 10.64 -16.37 -17.03
C MET A 1 11.01 -15.16 -16.16
N ILE A 2 10.70 -15.23 -14.88
CA ILE A 2 10.94 -14.15 -13.92
C ILE A 2 12.44 -14.05 -13.59
N ASP A 3 13.01 -12.85 -13.81
CA ASP A 3 14.38 -12.55 -13.39
C ASP A 3 14.40 -12.26 -11.88
N TYR A 4 13.59 -11.29 -11.45
CA TYR A 4 13.41 -10.93 -10.05
C TYR A 4 12.08 -10.22 -9.81
N ALA A 5 11.71 -10.15 -8.55
CA ALA A 5 10.61 -9.33 -8.06
C ALA A 5 11.06 -8.50 -6.85
N ASP A 6 10.63 -7.26 -6.82
CA ASP A 6 10.73 -6.40 -5.64
C ASP A 6 9.31 -6.14 -5.09
N VAL A 7 9.17 -6.05 -3.78
CA VAL A 7 7.86 -5.93 -3.14
C VAL A 7 7.82 -4.70 -2.24
N ILE A 8 6.77 -3.90 -2.35
CA ILE A 8 6.50 -2.77 -1.45
C ILE A 8 5.41 -3.16 -0.48
N VAL A 9 5.72 -3.14 0.81
CA VAL A 9 4.79 -3.37 1.92
C VAL A 9 4.69 -2.12 2.80
N ASP A 10 3.56 -1.93 3.45
CA ASP A 10 3.41 -0.92 4.50
C ASP A 10 3.54 -1.58 5.86
N LEU A 11 4.31 -1.00 6.75
CA LEU A 11 4.67 -1.60 8.04
C LEU A 11 3.79 -1.12 9.20
N GLN A 12 2.81 -0.26 8.90
CA GLN A 12 1.90 0.35 9.88
C GLN A 12 0.44 0.06 9.51
N GLN A 13 -0.47 1.01 9.72
CA GLN A 13 -1.90 0.87 9.41
C GLN A 13 -2.28 1.37 8.01
N GLY A 14 -1.35 1.35 7.07
CA GLY A 14 -1.54 1.89 5.73
C GLY A 14 -1.22 3.38 5.63
N ASP A 15 -1.36 3.91 4.43
CA ASP A 15 -1.15 5.34 4.11
C ASP A 15 0.26 5.88 4.43
N SER A 16 1.28 5.01 4.46
CA SER A 16 2.67 5.36 4.78
C SER A 16 3.52 5.78 3.57
N GLY A 17 2.90 6.01 2.40
CA GLY A 17 3.59 6.52 1.21
C GLY A 17 3.99 5.47 0.18
N LYS A 18 3.36 4.28 0.17
CA LYS A 18 3.64 3.21 -0.82
C LYS A 18 3.57 3.70 -2.27
N GLY A 19 2.56 4.48 -2.63
CA GLY A 19 2.41 5.01 -3.99
C GLY A 19 3.59 5.86 -4.44
N LYS A 20 4.10 6.72 -3.56
CA LYS A 20 5.31 7.51 -3.81
C LYS A 20 6.54 6.62 -4.03
N ILE A 21 6.74 5.62 -3.17
CA ILE A 21 7.84 4.66 -3.29
C ILE A 21 7.72 3.88 -4.60
N ALA A 22 6.52 3.39 -4.93
CA ALA A 22 6.24 2.67 -6.17
C ALA A 22 6.55 3.53 -7.40
N SER A 23 6.11 4.78 -7.42
CA SER A 23 6.38 5.72 -8.51
C SER A 23 7.87 5.98 -8.69
N LEU A 24 8.59 6.23 -7.58
CA LEU A 24 10.03 6.48 -7.64
C LEU A 24 10.81 5.26 -8.12
N LEU A 25 10.47 4.06 -7.65
CA LEU A 25 11.12 2.82 -8.08
C LEU A 25 10.78 2.53 -9.55
N ALA A 26 9.52 2.70 -9.96
CA ALA A 26 9.09 2.52 -11.35
C ALA A 26 9.79 3.49 -12.32
N SER A 27 9.98 4.76 -11.92
CA SER A 27 10.64 5.77 -12.76
C SER A 27 12.15 5.57 -12.93
N LYS A 28 12.80 4.91 -11.98
CA LYS A 28 14.27 4.73 -11.93
C LYS A 28 14.74 3.31 -12.17
N GLY A 29 13.83 2.34 -12.00
CA GLY A 29 14.12 0.92 -12.19
C GLY A 29 13.93 0.47 -13.64
N ASP A 30 14.27 -0.78 -13.87
CA ASP A 30 14.12 -1.45 -15.15
C ASP A 30 12.98 -2.48 -15.14
N TYR A 31 11.93 -2.22 -14.36
CA TYR A 31 10.78 -3.11 -14.24
C TYR A 31 10.02 -3.21 -15.56
N THR A 32 9.65 -4.43 -15.91
CA THR A 32 8.78 -4.71 -17.07
C THR A 32 7.31 -4.73 -16.66
N HIS A 33 7.04 -5.08 -15.39
CA HIS A 33 5.69 -5.19 -14.84
C HIS A 33 5.60 -4.51 -13.47
N THR A 34 4.44 -3.89 -13.23
CA THR A 34 4.00 -3.54 -11.87
C THR A 34 2.72 -4.31 -11.56
N VAL A 35 2.62 -4.87 -10.36
CA VAL A 35 1.50 -5.74 -9.99
C VAL A 35 0.89 -5.29 -8.66
N ARG A 36 -0.41 -4.99 -8.66
CA ARG A 36 -1.19 -4.88 -7.44
C ARG A 36 -1.51 -6.27 -6.94
N TYR A 37 -1.06 -6.64 -5.76
CA TYR A 37 -1.19 -8.01 -5.28
C TYR A 37 -2.33 -8.23 -4.29
N ASN A 38 -2.92 -7.17 -3.70
CA ASN A 38 -4.03 -7.25 -2.76
C ASN A 38 -4.87 -5.98 -2.77
N GLY A 39 -6.02 -6.02 -2.08
CA GLY A 39 -6.91 -4.88 -1.92
C GLY A 39 -7.79 -4.62 -3.13
N SER A 40 -8.25 -3.40 -3.25
CA SER A 40 -9.15 -2.90 -4.31
C SER A 40 -9.14 -1.37 -4.36
N ASN A 41 -10.24 -0.78 -4.82
CA ASN A 41 -10.49 0.66 -4.85
C ASN A 41 -10.70 1.33 -3.47
N ASN A 42 -10.51 0.59 -2.37
CA ASN A 42 -10.38 1.15 -1.03
C ASN A 42 -8.98 1.74 -0.77
N ALA A 43 -7.97 1.35 -1.54
CA ALA A 43 -6.65 1.98 -1.52
C ALA A 43 -6.68 3.29 -2.32
N GLY A 44 -5.86 4.26 -1.92
CA GLY A 44 -5.63 5.49 -2.66
C GLY A 44 -4.13 5.82 -2.62
N HIS A 45 -3.44 5.61 -3.75
CA HIS A 45 -2.01 5.92 -3.89
C HIS A 45 -1.86 7.27 -4.57
N THR A 46 -1.49 8.27 -3.77
CA THR A 46 -1.25 9.62 -4.26
C THR A 46 0.16 9.76 -4.79
N ILE A 47 0.28 10.24 -6.02
CA ILE A 47 1.52 10.46 -6.73
C ILE A 47 1.53 11.90 -7.27
N TYR A 48 2.70 12.49 -7.37
CA TYR A 48 2.92 13.76 -8.03
C TYR A 48 3.80 13.54 -9.27
N LEU A 49 3.27 13.90 -10.46
CA LEU A 49 4.04 14.00 -11.71
C LEU A 49 4.21 15.48 -12.02
N GLY A 50 5.37 16.03 -11.68
CA GLY A 50 5.54 17.48 -11.64
C GLY A 50 4.57 18.10 -10.61
N GLU A 51 3.78 19.07 -11.04
CA GLU A 51 2.76 19.72 -10.19
C GLU A 51 1.42 18.96 -10.16
N GLN A 52 1.23 17.98 -11.04
CA GLN A 52 -0.03 17.26 -11.14
C GLN A 52 -0.15 16.17 -10.07
N LYS A 53 -1.18 16.28 -9.23
CA LYS A 53 -1.55 15.26 -8.26
C LYS A 53 -2.44 14.21 -8.93
N ILE A 54 -2.00 12.95 -8.90
CA ILE A 54 -2.74 11.79 -9.41
C ILE A 54 -3.00 10.82 -8.27
N VAL A 55 -4.16 10.21 -8.25
CA VAL A 55 -4.51 9.16 -7.29
C VAL A 55 -4.90 7.90 -8.06
N THR A 56 -4.14 6.83 -7.87
CA THR A 56 -4.51 5.50 -8.36
C THR A 56 -5.14 4.67 -7.25
N HIS A 57 -6.02 3.75 -7.61
CA HIS A 57 -6.75 2.90 -6.68
C HIS A 57 -6.46 1.42 -6.93
N SER A 58 -7.10 0.83 -7.94
CA SER A 58 -6.91 -0.57 -8.33
C SER A 58 -5.73 -0.76 -9.26
N ILE A 59 -5.47 0.23 -10.13
CA ILE A 59 -4.42 0.18 -11.14
C ILE A 59 -3.07 0.49 -10.47
N PRO A 60 -2.02 -0.34 -10.70
CA PRO A 60 -0.68 -0.06 -10.18
C PRO A 60 -0.08 1.24 -10.72
N VAL A 61 0.73 1.90 -9.90
CA VAL A 61 1.36 3.20 -10.21
C VAL A 61 2.27 3.15 -11.42
N GLY A 62 2.85 2.00 -11.75
CA GLY A 62 3.74 1.83 -12.91
C GLY A 62 3.13 2.25 -14.25
N VAL A 63 1.80 2.25 -14.37
CA VAL A 63 1.09 2.75 -15.58
C VAL A 63 1.49 4.18 -15.92
N LEU A 64 1.76 5.02 -14.93
CA LEU A 64 2.18 6.41 -15.07
C LEU A 64 3.60 6.55 -15.68
N HIS A 65 4.36 5.48 -15.67
CA HIS A 65 5.72 5.39 -16.20
C HIS A 65 5.82 4.51 -17.45
N GLY A 66 4.69 4.20 -18.09
CA GLY A 66 4.65 3.37 -19.30
C GLY A 66 4.93 1.88 -19.05
N ILE A 67 4.84 1.42 -17.81
CA ILE A 67 5.10 0.03 -17.42
C ILE A 67 3.79 -0.77 -17.44
N ARG A 68 3.86 -2.01 -17.97
CA ARG A 68 2.76 -2.95 -17.91
C ARG A 68 2.26 -3.14 -16.48
N SER A 69 0.98 -2.85 -16.24
CA SER A 69 0.41 -2.71 -14.91
C SER A 69 -0.74 -3.70 -14.71
N VAL A 70 -0.54 -4.67 -13.83
CA VAL A 70 -1.42 -5.82 -13.67
C VAL A 70 -2.17 -5.75 -12.34
N ILE A 71 -3.48 -5.93 -12.39
CA ILE A 71 -4.30 -6.21 -11.22
C ILE A 71 -4.26 -7.72 -10.99
N GLY A 72 -3.56 -8.14 -9.93
CA GLY A 72 -3.25 -9.54 -9.67
C GLY A 72 -4.37 -10.30 -8.95
N PRO A 73 -4.30 -11.64 -8.93
CA PRO A 73 -5.35 -12.52 -8.41
C PRO A 73 -5.67 -12.35 -6.93
N GLY A 74 -4.79 -11.72 -6.16
CA GLY A 74 -5.02 -11.38 -4.76
C GLY A 74 -6.00 -10.22 -4.56
N CYS A 75 -6.31 -9.45 -5.60
CA CYS A 75 -7.25 -8.32 -5.55
C CYS A 75 -8.71 -8.75 -5.66
N VAL A 76 -9.61 -7.84 -5.29
CA VAL A 76 -11.01 -7.81 -5.70
C VAL A 76 -11.28 -6.54 -6.48
N LEU A 77 -12.17 -6.55 -7.48
CA LEU A 77 -12.30 -5.48 -8.46
C LEU A 77 -13.73 -4.98 -8.60
N ASN A 78 -13.93 -3.67 -8.43
CA ASN A 78 -15.16 -2.99 -8.84
C ASN A 78 -15.03 -2.56 -10.30
N VAL A 79 -15.84 -3.13 -11.18
CA VAL A 79 -15.78 -2.95 -12.64
C VAL A 79 -16.02 -1.49 -13.04
N GLU A 80 -17.04 -0.85 -12.45
CA GLU A 80 -17.38 0.54 -12.78
C GLU A 80 -16.25 1.49 -12.35
N HIS A 81 -15.70 1.27 -11.17
CA HIS A 81 -14.58 2.06 -10.66
C HIS A 81 -13.33 1.87 -11.50
N PHE A 82 -13.05 0.65 -11.95
CA PHE A 82 -11.94 0.34 -12.86
C PHE A 82 -12.04 1.16 -14.16
N PHE A 83 -13.19 1.16 -14.82
CA PHE A 83 -13.37 1.95 -16.05
C PHE A 83 -13.33 3.46 -15.80
N LYS A 84 -13.77 3.92 -14.63
CA LYS A 84 -13.61 5.33 -14.23
C LYS A 84 -12.12 5.68 -14.09
N GLU A 85 -11.34 4.84 -13.42
CA GLU A 85 -9.90 5.04 -13.23
C GLU A 85 -9.16 5.03 -14.57
N LEU A 86 -9.49 4.08 -15.49
CA LEU A 86 -8.96 4.07 -16.85
C LEU A 86 -9.23 5.38 -17.61
N ARG A 87 -10.45 5.90 -17.55
CA ARG A 87 -10.78 7.19 -18.19
C ARG A 87 -9.94 8.32 -17.63
N THR A 88 -9.84 8.41 -16.30
CA THR A 88 -9.00 9.43 -15.65
C THR A 88 -7.55 9.39 -16.12
N LEU A 89 -6.98 8.19 -16.31
CA LEU A 89 -5.61 8.03 -16.81
C LEU A 89 -5.49 8.45 -18.28
N LYS A 90 -6.48 8.13 -19.13
CA LYS A 90 -6.53 8.57 -20.52
C LYS A 90 -6.65 10.09 -20.68
N ASP A 91 -7.46 10.72 -19.83
CA ASP A 91 -7.65 12.17 -19.84
C ASP A 91 -6.36 12.95 -19.56
N ILE A 92 -5.39 12.31 -18.92
CA ILE A 92 -4.04 12.85 -18.69
C ILE A 92 -2.99 12.31 -19.68
N GLY A 93 -3.41 11.64 -20.76
CA GLY A 93 -2.54 11.19 -21.85
C GLY A 93 -1.84 9.85 -21.62
N ILE A 94 -2.24 9.05 -20.63
CA ILE A 94 -1.68 7.72 -20.40
C ILE A 94 -2.38 6.68 -21.29
N ASP A 95 -1.61 5.84 -21.97
CA ASP A 95 -2.12 4.72 -22.78
C ASP A 95 -2.55 3.54 -21.89
N ALA A 96 -3.56 3.79 -21.07
CA ALA A 96 -4.00 2.83 -20.07
C ALA A 96 -4.63 1.56 -20.66
N ASP A 97 -5.24 1.63 -21.87
CA ASP A 97 -5.87 0.46 -22.49
C ASP A 97 -4.86 -0.63 -22.86
N ASN A 98 -3.67 -0.24 -23.31
CA ASN A 98 -2.62 -1.18 -23.68
C ASN A 98 -1.81 -1.65 -22.46
N LEU A 99 -1.54 -0.75 -21.53
CA LEU A 99 -0.67 -1.00 -20.39
C LEU A 99 -1.35 -1.75 -19.26
N VAL A 100 -2.67 -1.56 -19.03
CA VAL A 100 -3.37 -2.16 -17.89
C VAL A 100 -3.92 -3.53 -18.25
N LYS A 101 -3.66 -4.51 -17.36
CA LYS A 101 -4.17 -5.87 -17.47
C LYS A 101 -4.76 -6.35 -16.13
N ILE A 102 -5.63 -7.35 -16.24
CA ILE A 102 -6.34 -7.96 -15.11
C ILE A 102 -6.14 -9.46 -15.19
N ALA A 103 -5.67 -10.09 -14.13
CA ALA A 103 -5.63 -11.54 -14.07
C ALA A 103 -7.07 -12.13 -14.16
N SER A 104 -7.27 -13.11 -15.01
CA SER A 104 -8.58 -13.72 -15.32
C SER A 104 -9.34 -14.17 -14.07
N ASN A 105 -8.61 -14.57 -13.03
CA ASN A 105 -9.10 -15.09 -11.77
C ASN A 105 -9.27 -14.03 -10.65
N VAL A 106 -9.14 -12.73 -10.94
CA VAL A 106 -9.55 -11.64 -10.03
C VAL A 106 -11.03 -11.74 -9.73
N HIS A 107 -11.43 -11.56 -8.47
CA HIS A 107 -12.85 -11.62 -8.08
C HIS A 107 -13.51 -10.24 -8.15
N ILE A 108 -14.81 -10.24 -8.50
CA ILE A 108 -15.58 -9.02 -8.76
C ILE A 108 -16.34 -8.56 -7.51
N ILE A 109 -16.27 -7.27 -7.23
CA ILE A 109 -17.15 -6.61 -6.27
C ILE A 109 -18.48 -6.31 -6.97
N THR A 110 -19.56 -6.91 -6.50
CA THR A 110 -20.92 -6.73 -7.03
C THR A 110 -21.66 -5.60 -6.29
N SER A 111 -22.82 -5.17 -6.82
CA SER A 111 -23.72 -4.23 -6.12
C SER A 111 -24.16 -4.76 -4.75
N LYS A 112 -24.43 -6.07 -4.66
CA LYS A 112 -24.77 -6.73 -3.39
C LYS A 112 -23.66 -6.59 -2.34
N HIS A 113 -22.39 -6.71 -2.75
CA HIS A 113 -21.26 -6.51 -1.83
C HIS A 113 -21.16 -5.06 -1.34
N LEU A 114 -21.49 -4.08 -2.20
CA LEU A 114 -21.51 -2.66 -1.83
C LEU A 114 -22.64 -2.36 -0.84
N GLU A 115 -23.83 -2.91 -1.08
CA GLU A 115 -24.98 -2.76 -0.18
C GLU A 115 -24.69 -3.36 1.20
N GLU A 116 -24.13 -4.58 1.24
CA GLU A 116 -23.80 -5.26 2.49
C GLU A 116 -22.71 -4.49 3.28
N ASP A 117 -21.61 -4.09 2.64
CA ASP A 117 -20.54 -3.32 3.29
C ASP A 117 -21.00 -1.92 3.72
N GLY A 118 -22.00 -1.35 3.02
CA GLY A 118 -22.62 -0.07 3.34
C GLY A 118 -23.33 -0.06 4.69
N THR A 119 -23.80 -1.20 5.17
CA THR A 119 -24.52 -1.38 6.44
C THR A 119 -23.60 -1.76 7.61
N ASP A 120 -22.33 -2.08 7.35
CA ASP A 120 -21.37 -2.43 8.42
C ASP A 120 -21.03 -1.21 9.29
N THR A 121 -21.31 -1.35 10.59
CA THR A 121 -21.01 -0.33 11.61
C THR A 121 -19.92 -0.78 12.60
N LYS A 122 -19.47 -2.05 12.54
CA LYS A 122 -18.58 -2.65 13.54
C LYS A 122 -17.13 -2.21 13.39
N VAL A 123 -16.61 -2.25 12.17
CA VAL A 123 -15.18 -2.07 11.89
C VAL A 123 -14.86 -0.66 11.36
N GLY A 124 -15.87 0.05 10.85
CA GLY A 124 -15.68 1.37 10.21
C GLY A 124 -15.04 1.26 8.84
N THR A 125 -15.52 0.31 8.03
CA THR A 125 -15.04 0.02 6.67
C THR A 125 -15.07 1.24 5.75
N THR A 126 -14.40 1.14 4.62
CA THR A 126 -14.45 2.16 3.55
C THR A 126 -15.75 2.10 2.73
N ARG A 127 -16.63 1.13 3.00
CA ARG A 127 -17.90 0.87 2.29
C ARG A 127 -17.71 0.65 0.79
N ARG A 128 -16.66 -0.08 0.42
CA ARG A 128 -16.32 -0.38 -0.98
C ARG A 128 -16.58 -1.84 -1.38
N GLY A 129 -17.22 -2.63 -0.51
CA GLY A 129 -17.61 -4.01 -0.78
C GLY A 129 -16.49 -5.04 -0.71
N ASN A 130 -15.34 -4.67 -0.17
CA ASN A 130 -14.17 -5.55 -0.16
C ASN A 130 -14.36 -6.78 0.72
N GLY A 131 -14.81 -6.59 1.97
CA GLY A 131 -15.03 -7.68 2.92
C GLY A 131 -15.96 -8.76 2.37
N PRO A 132 -17.19 -8.42 1.96
CA PRO A 132 -18.12 -9.36 1.35
C PRO A 132 -17.56 -10.04 0.08
N ALA A 133 -16.83 -9.32 -0.77
CA ALA A 133 -16.23 -9.90 -1.97
C ALA A 133 -15.14 -10.93 -1.65
N TYR A 134 -14.27 -10.65 -0.67
CA TYR A 134 -13.28 -11.63 -0.19
C TYR A 134 -13.96 -12.84 0.47
N ARG A 135 -15.00 -12.64 1.28
CA ARG A 135 -15.79 -13.75 1.84
C ARG A 135 -16.31 -14.67 0.74
N ASP A 136 -16.95 -14.11 -0.28
CA ASP A 136 -17.52 -14.90 -1.38
C ASP A 136 -16.45 -15.58 -2.24
N LYS A 137 -15.26 -14.96 -2.38
CA LYS A 137 -14.09 -15.59 -3.00
C LYS A 137 -13.70 -16.87 -2.27
N TYR A 138 -13.56 -16.83 -0.95
CA TYR A 138 -13.15 -18.00 -0.15
C TYR A 138 -14.28 -18.99 0.07
N ASP A 139 -15.55 -18.53 0.03
CA ASP A 139 -16.74 -19.40 0.01
C ASP A 139 -17.00 -20.03 -1.37
N ARG A 140 -16.17 -19.73 -2.37
CA ARG A 140 -16.24 -20.24 -3.75
C ARG A 140 -17.55 -19.91 -4.47
N LYS A 141 -18.13 -18.75 -4.17
CA LYS A 141 -19.36 -18.20 -4.76
C LYS A 141 -19.10 -16.92 -5.56
N GLY A 142 -17.86 -16.40 -5.49
CA GLY A 142 -17.48 -15.14 -6.13
C GLY A 142 -17.45 -15.26 -7.65
N ILE A 143 -17.83 -14.18 -8.31
CA ILE A 143 -17.72 -14.00 -9.76
C ILE A 143 -16.28 -13.63 -10.09
N ARG A 144 -15.70 -14.19 -11.14
CA ARG A 144 -14.35 -13.87 -11.62
C ARG A 144 -14.37 -12.84 -12.75
N ALA A 145 -13.25 -12.20 -12.97
CA ALA A 145 -13.08 -11.27 -14.09
C ALA A 145 -13.29 -11.94 -15.45
N SER A 146 -12.95 -13.23 -15.58
CA SER A 146 -13.22 -14.07 -16.77
C SER A 146 -14.71 -14.17 -17.12
N ASP A 147 -15.58 -13.99 -16.15
CA ASP A 147 -17.04 -14.12 -16.33
C ASP A 147 -17.69 -12.78 -16.73
N VAL A 148 -16.90 -11.73 -16.91
CA VAL A 148 -17.38 -10.37 -17.22
C VAL A 148 -16.92 -9.94 -18.61
N ASP A 149 -17.83 -9.97 -19.59
CA ASP A 149 -17.52 -9.69 -21.01
C ASP A 149 -16.81 -8.35 -21.23
N LYS A 150 -17.19 -7.30 -20.52
CA LYS A 150 -16.56 -5.97 -20.61
C LYS A 150 -15.08 -5.94 -20.25
N LEU A 151 -14.61 -6.92 -19.48
CA LEU A 151 -13.20 -7.00 -19.06
C LEU A 151 -12.33 -7.80 -20.05
N ARG A 152 -12.92 -8.54 -21.02
CA ARG A 152 -12.19 -9.38 -21.96
C ARG A 152 -10.95 -8.74 -22.61
N PRO A 153 -10.96 -7.48 -23.04
CA PRO A 153 -9.78 -6.86 -23.66
C PRO A 153 -8.58 -6.68 -22.71
N TYR A 154 -8.84 -6.74 -21.40
CA TYR A 154 -7.84 -6.52 -20.35
C TYR A 154 -7.37 -7.81 -19.70
N LEU A 155 -8.02 -8.95 -19.98
CA LEU A 155 -7.73 -10.22 -19.31
C LEU A 155 -6.40 -10.82 -19.75
N ILE A 156 -5.70 -11.38 -18.77
CA ILE A 156 -4.51 -12.20 -18.95
C ILE A 156 -4.59 -13.44 -18.05
N GLU A 157 -3.88 -14.50 -18.48
CA GLU A 157 -3.54 -15.60 -17.60
C GLU A 157 -2.21 -15.28 -16.90
N MET A 158 -2.25 -15.16 -15.57
CA MET A 158 -1.12 -14.66 -14.79
C MET A 158 0.15 -15.51 -14.96
N TYR A 159 -0.01 -16.82 -15.11
CA TYR A 159 1.12 -17.72 -15.38
C TYR A 159 1.77 -17.39 -16.73
N ASP A 160 0.97 -17.28 -17.78
CA ASP A 160 1.48 -16.99 -19.12
C ASP A 160 2.15 -15.62 -19.18
N GLU A 161 1.55 -14.61 -18.54
CA GLU A 161 2.10 -13.26 -18.46
C GLU A 161 3.50 -13.22 -17.82
N LEU A 162 3.72 -14.00 -16.75
CA LEU A 162 4.98 -13.95 -16.01
C LEU A 162 6.05 -14.91 -16.52
N TYR A 163 5.68 -15.99 -17.25
CA TYR A 163 6.59 -17.08 -17.55
C TYR A 163 6.85 -17.32 -19.04
N ASN A 164 5.96 -16.89 -19.94
CA ASN A 164 6.12 -17.13 -21.37
C ASN A 164 7.22 -16.26 -21.98
N GLU A 165 7.43 -15.06 -21.47
CA GLU A 165 8.52 -14.17 -21.89
C GLU A 165 9.73 -14.29 -20.94
N LYS A 166 10.92 -14.03 -21.48
CA LYS A 166 12.15 -13.97 -20.68
C LYS A 166 12.35 -12.56 -20.14
N GLY A 167 12.99 -12.46 -18.97
CA GLY A 167 13.41 -11.17 -18.41
C GLY A 167 12.30 -10.42 -17.71
N CYS A 168 11.30 -11.12 -17.16
CA CYS A 168 10.23 -10.48 -16.40
C CYS A 168 10.79 -9.93 -15.07
N ARG A 169 10.75 -8.62 -14.89
CA ARG A 169 11.20 -7.88 -13.72
C ARG A 169 10.01 -7.14 -13.11
N ILE A 170 9.62 -7.53 -11.90
CA ILE A 170 8.33 -7.19 -11.32
C ILE A 170 8.50 -6.27 -10.12
N LEU A 171 7.71 -5.19 -10.08
CA LEU A 171 7.50 -4.41 -8.87
C LEU A 171 6.09 -4.70 -8.32
N PHE A 172 6.01 -5.35 -7.18
CA PHE A 172 4.76 -5.57 -6.47
C PHE A 172 4.40 -4.39 -5.58
N GLU A 173 3.19 -3.91 -5.73
CA GLU A 173 2.66 -2.76 -5.01
C GLU A 173 1.52 -3.20 -4.10
N GLY A 174 1.75 -3.19 -2.77
CA GLY A 174 0.75 -3.56 -1.77
C GLY A 174 -0.27 -2.47 -1.49
N ALA A 175 -1.42 -2.89 -1.00
CA ALA A 175 -2.45 -2.02 -0.44
C ALA A 175 -2.58 -2.23 1.07
N GLN A 176 -3.17 -1.28 1.78
CA GLN A 176 -3.32 -1.27 3.24
C GLN A 176 -1.95 -1.35 3.96
N GLY A 177 -1.84 -2.04 5.10
CA GLY A 177 -0.59 -2.16 5.85
C GLY A 177 -0.59 -3.35 6.79
N PHE A 178 0.57 -3.63 7.40
CA PHE A 178 0.81 -4.81 8.24
C PHE A 178 -0.19 -4.93 9.40
N TYR A 179 -0.51 -3.82 10.06
CA TYR A 179 -1.46 -3.82 11.17
C TYR A 179 -2.94 -3.79 10.73
N LEU A 180 -3.19 -3.82 9.42
CA LEU A 180 -4.49 -4.09 8.82
C LEU A 180 -4.57 -5.48 8.16
N ASP A 181 -3.50 -6.28 8.18
CA ASP A 181 -3.50 -7.65 7.67
C ASP A 181 -4.47 -8.52 8.46
N VAL A 182 -5.20 -9.41 7.78
CA VAL A 182 -6.25 -10.24 8.39
C VAL A 182 -5.72 -11.15 9.49
N ASP A 183 -4.46 -11.62 9.39
CA ASP A 183 -3.83 -12.54 10.36
C ASP A 183 -2.87 -11.82 11.33
N TRP A 184 -2.13 -10.82 10.83
CA TRP A 184 -1.07 -10.14 11.59
C TRP A 184 -1.52 -8.84 12.24
N GLY A 185 -2.65 -8.30 11.78
CA GLY A 185 -3.18 -7.02 12.23
C GLY A 185 -3.90 -7.09 13.56
N ASP A 186 -4.51 -5.97 13.90
CA ASP A 186 -5.21 -5.78 15.18
C ASP A 186 -6.69 -6.17 15.04
N TYR A 187 -6.95 -7.48 14.97
CA TYR A 187 -8.28 -8.03 14.80
C TYR A 187 -9.25 -7.58 15.91
N PRO A 188 -10.50 -7.17 15.59
CA PRO A 188 -11.17 -7.24 14.29
C PRO A 188 -10.97 -6.00 13.39
N TYR A 189 -10.14 -5.04 13.78
CA TYR A 189 -9.91 -3.76 13.06
C TYR A 189 -8.92 -3.93 11.91
N VAL A 190 -9.18 -4.89 11.05
CA VAL A 190 -8.32 -5.32 9.93
C VAL A 190 -9.07 -5.25 8.60
N THR A 191 -8.35 -5.34 7.49
CA THR A 191 -8.95 -5.60 6.17
C THR A 191 -9.14 -7.10 5.96
N SER A 192 -9.88 -7.49 4.94
CA SER A 192 -10.17 -8.90 4.63
C SER A 192 -9.14 -9.51 3.67
N SER A 193 -7.92 -9.01 3.65
CA SER A 193 -6.84 -9.52 2.79
C SER A 193 -5.51 -9.55 3.52
N HIS A 194 -4.57 -10.34 2.97
CA HIS A 194 -3.20 -10.34 3.42
C HIS A 194 -2.44 -9.15 2.84
N CYS A 195 -1.73 -8.41 3.71
CA CYS A 195 -0.98 -7.20 3.38
C CYS A 195 0.54 -7.41 3.45
N THR A 196 0.98 -8.63 3.76
CA THR A 196 2.39 -9.00 3.89
C THR A 196 3.03 -9.38 2.55
N VAL A 197 4.36 -9.53 2.53
CA VAL A 197 5.14 -9.99 1.37
C VAL A 197 4.65 -11.33 0.84
N GLY A 198 4.10 -12.22 1.68
CA GLY A 198 3.54 -13.50 1.29
C GLY A 198 2.46 -13.40 0.20
N SER A 199 1.72 -12.30 0.17
CA SER A 199 0.71 -12.06 -0.88
C SER A 199 1.32 -11.89 -2.27
N ALA A 200 2.54 -11.36 -2.39
CA ALA A 200 3.25 -11.29 -3.68
C ALA A 200 3.57 -12.71 -4.19
N VAL A 201 3.99 -13.62 -3.30
CA VAL A 201 4.21 -15.04 -3.64
C VAL A 201 2.93 -15.70 -4.13
N MET A 202 1.79 -15.44 -3.48
CA MET A 202 0.48 -15.96 -3.90
C MET A 202 0.02 -15.43 -5.26
N ASN A 203 0.64 -14.39 -5.79
CA ASN A 203 0.41 -13.88 -7.14
C ASN A 203 1.30 -14.56 -8.21
N GLY A 204 1.93 -15.68 -7.88
CA GLY A 204 2.62 -16.54 -8.84
C GLY A 204 4.13 -16.35 -8.94
N VAL A 205 4.76 -15.66 -7.99
CA VAL A 205 6.21 -15.46 -7.97
C VAL A 205 6.86 -16.40 -6.94
N PRO A 206 7.86 -17.19 -7.32
CA PRO A 206 8.58 -18.03 -6.37
C PRO A 206 9.31 -17.19 -5.32
N PRO A 207 9.32 -17.58 -4.04
CA PRO A 207 9.99 -16.82 -2.97
C PRO A 207 11.45 -16.50 -3.28
N GLN A 208 12.16 -17.41 -3.97
CA GLN A 208 13.58 -17.25 -4.34
C GLN A 208 13.82 -16.13 -5.38
N LYS A 209 12.77 -15.64 -6.01
CA LYS A 209 12.83 -14.53 -6.97
C LYS A 209 12.57 -13.18 -6.33
N ILE A 210 12.14 -13.14 -5.08
CA ILE A 210 12.03 -11.88 -4.34
C ILE A 210 13.44 -11.39 -4.01
N ARG A 211 13.83 -10.28 -4.64
CA ARG A 211 15.15 -9.67 -4.52
C ARG A 211 15.19 -8.68 -3.37
N LYS A 212 14.17 -7.80 -3.29
CA LYS A 212 14.07 -6.76 -2.28
C LYS A 212 12.65 -6.63 -1.74
N VAL A 213 12.57 -6.28 -0.46
CA VAL A 213 11.32 -5.91 0.20
C VAL A 213 11.48 -4.51 0.76
N TYR A 214 10.77 -3.56 0.15
CA TYR A 214 10.72 -2.16 0.56
C TYR A 214 9.62 -1.97 1.59
N GLY A 215 9.99 -1.65 2.81
CA GLY A 215 9.06 -1.32 3.88
C GLY A 215 8.77 0.18 3.91
N ALA A 216 7.49 0.56 3.81
CA ALA A 216 7.03 1.93 3.97
C ALA A 216 6.55 2.17 5.40
N ALA A 217 7.05 3.21 6.06
CA ALA A 217 6.58 3.68 7.35
C ALA A 217 6.57 5.22 7.41
N LYS A 218 5.83 5.79 8.34
CA LYS A 218 5.95 7.18 8.77
C LYS A 218 6.74 7.24 10.07
N ILE A 219 7.34 8.38 10.35
CA ILE A 219 8.03 8.64 11.64
C ILE A 219 7.05 8.72 12.83
N TYR A 220 5.77 8.74 12.58
CA TYR A 220 4.65 8.60 13.50
C TYR A 220 3.63 7.63 12.89
N GLU A 221 2.61 7.22 13.63
CA GLU A 221 1.59 6.30 13.13
C GLU A 221 0.28 7.03 12.84
N THR A 222 -0.50 6.53 11.87
CA THR A 222 -1.83 7.04 11.57
C THR A 222 -2.81 5.92 11.35
N TYR A 223 -4.06 6.12 11.77
CA TYR A 223 -5.12 5.14 11.64
C TYR A 223 -6.44 5.79 11.21
N VAL A 224 -7.19 5.10 10.33
CA VAL A 224 -8.55 5.48 9.94
C VAL A 224 -9.49 4.33 10.28
N GLY A 225 -10.31 4.51 11.29
CA GLY A 225 -11.27 3.49 11.73
C GLY A 225 -11.91 3.88 13.05
N THR A 226 -12.69 2.96 13.63
CA THR A 226 -13.48 3.19 14.86
C THR A 226 -12.74 2.89 16.16
N LYS A 227 -11.63 2.14 16.09
CA LYS A 227 -10.79 1.86 17.27
C LYS A 227 -10.20 3.16 17.83
N LYS A 228 -10.20 3.34 19.15
CA LYS A 228 -9.44 4.41 19.81
C LYS A 228 -7.94 4.15 19.61
N PHE A 229 -7.27 5.04 18.90
CA PHE A 229 -5.85 4.91 18.52
C PHE A 229 -5.02 6.11 18.96
N GLU A 230 -5.59 7.30 18.90
CA GLU A 230 -4.93 8.55 19.25
C GLU A 230 -4.95 8.76 20.77
N PRO A 231 -3.81 9.04 21.40
CA PRO A 231 -3.77 9.47 22.81
C PRO A 231 -4.37 10.86 23.02
N GLU A 232 -4.75 11.16 24.25
CA GLU A 232 -5.28 12.47 24.65
C GLU A 232 -4.14 13.48 24.84
N ASP A 233 -3.59 14.00 23.72
CA ASP A 233 -2.55 15.04 23.70
C ASP A 233 -2.77 15.94 22.49
N THR A 234 -2.73 17.26 22.72
CA THR A 234 -2.94 18.29 21.67
C THR A 234 -1.87 18.26 20.58
N VAL A 235 -0.73 17.64 20.82
CA VAL A 235 0.34 17.48 19.82
C VAL A 235 -0.13 16.73 18.58
N PHE A 236 -1.05 15.76 18.72
CA PHE A 236 -1.55 14.98 17.61
C PHE A 236 -2.44 15.79 16.66
N GLN A 237 -3.13 16.81 17.14
CA GLN A 237 -3.81 17.76 16.27
C GLN A 237 -2.78 18.54 15.41
N LYS A 238 -1.67 18.99 16.01
CA LYS A 238 -0.59 19.67 15.26
C LYS A 238 0.05 18.76 14.22
N ILE A 239 0.29 17.49 14.56
CA ILE A 239 0.81 16.47 13.63
C ILE A 239 -0.17 16.27 12.46
N ARG A 240 -1.47 16.16 12.74
CA ARG A 240 -2.52 15.98 11.71
C ARG A 240 -2.58 17.15 10.74
N GLU A 241 -2.52 18.38 11.25
CA GLU A 241 -2.55 19.60 10.44
C GLU A 241 -1.27 19.74 9.61
N ALA A 242 -0.09 19.69 10.23
CA ALA A 242 1.19 19.81 9.56
C ALA A 242 1.43 18.68 8.53
N GLY A 243 1.03 17.46 8.88
CA GLY A 243 1.15 16.28 8.03
C GLY A 243 0.06 16.16 6.97
N ASN A 244 -0.96 17.03 6.98
CA ASN A 244 -2.16 16.91 6.15
C ASN A 244 -2.74 15.47 6.23
N GLU A 245 -2.93 14.98 7.46
CA GLU A 245 -3.35 13.60 7.72
C GLU A 245 -4.87 13.44 7.61
N TYR A 246 -5.31 13.42 6.36
CA TYR A 246 -6.70 13.17 5.95
C TYR A 246 -6.75 12.06 4.90
N GLY A 247 -7.80 11.25 4.93
CA GLY A 247 -7.96 10.14 3.98
C GLY A 247 -8.07 10.64 2.55
N SER A 248 -7.21 10.17 1.64
CA SER A 248 -7.18 10.58 0.23
C SER A 248 -8.50 10.31 -0.52
N THR A 249 -9.24 9.29 -0.09
CA THR A 249 -10.50 8.85 -0.71
C THR A 249 -11.73 9.40 0.03
N THR A 250 -11.67 9.52 1.37
CA THR A 250 -12.84 9.83 2.20
C THR A 250 -12.79 11.21 2.86
N GLY A 251 -11.62 11.87 2.84
CA GLY A 251 -11.40 13.13 3.56
C GLY A 251 -11.46 13.03 5.09
N ARG A 252 -11.64 11.81 5.65
CA ARG A 252 -11.74 11.62 7.10
C ARG A 252 -10.41 11.99 7.76
N PRO A 253 -10.42 12.70 8.91
CA PRO A 253 -9.22 12.94 9.69
C PRO A 253 -8.66 11.60 10.18
N ARG A 254 -7.34 11.43 10.06
CA ARG A 254 -6.65 10.28 10.62
C ARG A 254 -6.36 10.51 12.09
N GLN A 255 -6.55 9.49 12.91
CA GLN A 255 -6.03 9.47 14.27
C GLN A 255 -4.49 9.33 14.18
N CYS A 256 -3.75 10.10 14.97
CA CYS A 256 -2.29 10.08 14.99
C CYS A 256 -1.77 9.48 16.30
N ASN A 257 -0.61 8.84 16.26
CA ASN A 257 0.08 8.31 17.43
C ASN A 257 1.60 8.34 17.19
N TRP A 258 2.38 8.22 18.26
CA TRP A 258 3.81 8.06 18.15
C TRP A 258 4.16 6.71 17.51
N LEU A 259 5.23 6.67 16.73
CA LEU A 259 5.80 5.43 16.19
C LEU A 259 6.10 4.46 17.33
N ASN A 260 5.62 3.22 17.24
CA ASN A 260 6.02 2.15 18.13
C ASN A 260 7.13 1.32 17.47
N VAL A 261 8.35 1.40 18.02
CA VAL A 261 9.53 0.78 17.40
C VAL A 261 9.49 -0.74 17.46
N ASP A 262 8.87 -1.34 18.49
CA ASP A 262 8.74 -2.80 18.57
C ASP A 262 7.73 -3.32 17.54
N ASN A 263 6.65 -2.57 17.33
CA ASN A 263 5.70 -2.86 16.27
C ASN A 263 6.36 -2.75 14.89
N LEU A 264 7.13 -1.70 14.66
CA LEU A 264 7.89 -1.55 13.41
C LEU A 264 8.86 -2.72 13.21
N THR A 265 9.60 -3.10 14.25
CA THR A 265 10.54 -4.23 14.22
C THR A 265 9.83 -5.54 13.90
N LYS A 266 8.66 -5.80 14.51
CA LYS A 266 7.84 -6.97 14.20
C LYS A 266 7.44 -7.00 12.73
N ALA A 267 6.94 -5.89 12.20
CA ALA A 267 6.52 -5.79 10.80
C ALA A 267 7.70 -5.96 9.83
N VAL A 268 8.87 -5.39 10.16
CA VAL A 268 10.13 -5.56 9.42
C VAL A 268 10.51 -7.05 9.35
N ASN A 269 10.53 -7.72 10.49
CA ASN A 269 10.97 -9.12 10.59
C ASN A 269 10.03 -10.08 9.84
N VAL A 270 8.71 -9.93 10.03
CA VAL A 270 7.72 -10.80 9.36
C VAL A 270 7.75 -10.64 7.84
N ASN A 271 7.98 -9.42 7.36
CA ASN A 271 8.06 -9.17 5.91
C ASN A 271 9.46 -9.41 5.31
N GLY A 272 10.49 -9.62 6.12
CA GLY A 272 11.86 -9.74 5.62
C GLY A 272 12.32 -8.48 4.89
N VAL A 273 12.03 -7.31 5.46
CA VAL A 273 12.34 -6.01 4.86
C VAL A 273 13.84 -5.86 4.65
N THR A 274 14.25 -5.45 3.46
CA THR A 274 15.65 -5.16 3.12
C THR A 274 15.95 -3.68 3.15
N ASP A 275 15.00 -2.87 2.77
CA ASP A 275 15.11 -1.41 2.64
C ASP A 275 13.88 -0.76 3.29
N LEU A 276 14.08 0.03 4.34
CA LEU A 276 13.03 0.73 5.08
C LEU A 276 13.00 2.19 4.68
N ILE A 277 11.85 2.68 4.25
CA ILE A 277 11.65 4.09 3.91
C ILE A 277 10.73 4.72 4.96
N ILE A 278 11.26 5.65 5.74
CA ILE A 278 10.52 6.40 6.75
C ILE A 278 10.20 7.80 6.21
N SER A 279 8.92 8.07 6.07
CA SER A 279 8.38 9.34 5.56
C SER A 279 7.94 10.28 6.68
N LYS A 280 7.63 11.54 6.32
CA LYS A 280 7.05 12.54 7.24
C LYS A 280 7.99 13.02 8.35
N VAL A 281 9.30 12.92 8.15
CA VAL A 281 10.29 13.45 9.10
C VAL A 281 10.20 14.99 9.18
N ASP A 282 9.88 15.65 8.06
CA ASP A 282 9.59 17.06 7.94
C ASP A 282 8.49 17.54 8.90
N VAL A 283 7.46 16.72 9.13
CA VAL A 283 6.34 17.06 10.02
C VAL A 283 6.82 17.16 11.48
N LEU A 284 7.58 16.17 11.98
CA LEU A 284 8.10 16.25 13.33
C LEU A 284 9.16 17.35 13.49
N ARG A 285 9.92 17.63 12.43
CA ARG A 285 10.87 18.76 12.37
C ARG A 285 10.14 20.10 12.54
N GLN A 286 9.02 20.29 11.85
CA GLN A 286 8.19 21.49 11.96
C GLN A 286 7.58 21.65 13.37
N ILE A 287 7.21 20.53 14.02
CA ILE A 287 6.59 20.56 15.36
C ILE A 287 7.64 20.67 16.46
N GLY A 288 8.88 20.22 16.21
CA GLY A 288 9.98 20.24 17.16
C GLY A 288 9.86 19.23 18.30
N VAL A 289 9.14 18.11 18.07
CA VAL A 289 8.93 17.08 19.08
C VAL A 289 9.35 15.72 18.52
N TRP A 290 10.30 15.08 19.20
CA TRP A 290 10.91 13.82 18.77
C TRP A 290 10.63 12.73 19.82
N ARG A 291 9.62 11.89 19.57
CA ARG A 291 9.16 10.84 20.50
C ARG A 291 8.79 9.58 19.75
N LEU A 292 9.00 8.43 20.39
CA LEU A 292 8.48 7.14 19.95
C LEU A 292 8.14 6.27 21.16
N TYR A 293 7.38 5.19 20.92
CA TYR A 293 7.16 4.17 21.92
C TYR A 293 8.14 2.99 21.75
N ARG A 294 8.68 2.54 22.89
CA ARG A 294 9.27 1.20 23.04
C ARG A 294 8.40 0.41 24.01
N GLY A 295 7.68 -0.57 23.51
CA GLY A 295 6.59 -1.22 24.25
C GLY A 295 5.52 -0.20 24.65
N LYS A 296 5.38 -0.01 25.97
CA LYS A 296 4.48 1.01 26.53
C LYS A 296 5.19 2.28 27.00
N ASN A 297 6.51 2.32 26.93
CA ASN A 297 7.32 3.44 27.39
C ASN A 297 7.46 4.48 26.27
N LEU A 298 7.16 5.73 26.60
CA LEU A 298 7.38 6.86 25.70
C LEU A 298 8.81 7.37 25.87
N GLU A 299 9.64 7.22 24.84
CA GLU A 299 11.00 7.74 24.79
C GLU A 299 10.99 9.12 24.10
N THR A 300 11.77 10.05 24.64
CA THR A 300 11.90 11.42 24.10
C THR A 300 13.36 11.68 23.74
N PHE A 301 13.57 12.25 22.57
CA PHE A 301 14.89 12.58 22.02
C PHE A 301 15.06 14.10 21.95
N SER A 302 16.30 14.56 22.10
CA SER A 302 16.62 15.99 22.10
C SER A 302 16.49 16.62 20.71
N ASN A 303 16.68 15.82 19.66
CA ASN A 303 16.66 16.27 18.27
C ASN A 303 16.43 15.12 17.29
N GLU A 304 16.24 15.50 16.01
CA GLU A 304 16.06 14.57 14.89
C GLU A 304 17.15 13.50 14.81
N ASN A 305 18.41 13.91 14.86
CA ASN A 305 19.54 13.00 14.66
C ASN A 305 19.59 11.91 15.73
N GLU A 306 19.31 12.27 16.98
CA GLU A 306 19.26 11.31 18.08
C GLU A 306 18.19 10.24 17.85
N MET A 307 16.96 10.65 17.50
CA MET A 307 15.88 9.71 17.18
C MET A 307 16.19 8.84 15.97
N LEU A 308 16.74 9.41 14.89
CA LEU A 308 17.08 8.67 13.70
C LEU A 308 18.22 7.68 13.93
N ASN A 309 19.23 8.05 14.72
CA ASN A 309 20.31 7.13 15.11
C ASN A 309 19.78 5.98 15.96
N HIS A 310 18.88 6.27 16.90
CA HIS A 310 18.22 5.24 17.70
C HIS A 310 17.47 4.21 16.82
N LEU A 311 16.79 4.65 15.77
CA LEU A 311 16.14 3.75 14.82
C LEU A 311 17.15 2.90 14.03
N ARG A 312 18.30 3.46 13.64
CA ARG A 312 19.40 2.70 12.99
C ARG A 312 19.98 1.64 13.91
N GLU A 313 20.23 2.00 15.17
CA GLU A 313 20.74 1.06 16.18
C GLU A 313 19.77 -0.07 16.49
N THR A 314 18.47 0.21 16.42
CA THR A 314 17.42 -0.79 16.63
C THR A 314 17.29 -1.76 15.46
N LEU A 315 17.57 -1.33 14.23
CA LEU A 315 17.44 -2.10 13.00
C LEU A 315 18.75 -2.11 12.19
N PRO A 316 19.87 -2.60 12.76
CA PRO A 316 21.21 -2.43 12.18
C PRO A 316 21.42 -3.19 10.85
N GLN A 317 20.63 -4.22 10.60
CA GLN A 317 20.70 -5.03 9.39
C GLN A 317 19.88 -4.46 8.21
N ILE A 318 19.09 -3.39 8.45
CA ILE A 318 18.19 -2.81 7.46
C ILE A 318 18.76 -1.50 6.92
N LYS A 319 18.70 -1.32 5.60
CA LYS A 319 18.99 -0.02 4.99
C LYS A 319 17.83 0.93 5.25
N ILE A 320 18.06 2.03 5.96
CA ILE A 320 17.03 3.00 6.29
C ILE A 320 17.22 4.26 5.44
N TYR A 321 16.15 4.68 4.80
CA TYR A 321 16.06 5.90 4.00
C TYR A 321 15.01 6.83 4.62
N TRP A 322 15.29 8.12 4.57
CA TRP A 322 14.40 9.16 5.06
C TRP A 322 13.74 9.88 3.90
N SER A 323 12.49 10.27 4.09
CA SER A 323 11.75 11.02 3.10
C SER A 323 11.02 12.18 3.77
N ASP A 324 11.41 13.39 3.41
CA ASP A 324 10.95 14.65 3.94
C ASP A 324 10.30 15.57 2.88
N ASP A 325 10.01 15.02 1.70
CA ASP A 325 9.27 15.72 0.65
C ASP A 325 8.26 14.78 -0.05
N PRO A 326 7.25 15.30 -0.76
CA PRO A 326 6.24 14.48 -1.44
C PRO A 326 6.75 13.64 -2.62
N VAL A 327 7.92 13.94 -3.17
CA VAL A 327 8.43 13.36 -4.42
C VAL A 327 9.69 12.53 -4.22
N GLY A 328 10.59 12.94 -3.34
CA GLY A 328 11.93 12.37 -3.18
C GLY A 328 12.03 11.37 -2.02
N ILE A 329 13.09 10.58 -2.06
CA ILE A 329 13.62 9.80 -0.95
C ILE A 329 15.07 10.21 -0.77
N GLY A 330 15.39 10.82 0.36
CA GLY A 330 16.75 11.19 0.72
C GLY A 330 17.62 9.96 0.97
N ARG A 331 18.92 10.09 0.82
CA ARG A 331 19.85 8.99 1.17
C ARG A 331 19.98 8.89 2.69
N SER A 332 20.13 7.66 3.18
CA SER A 332 20.77 7.46 4.48
C SER A 332 22.19 7.99 4.40
N SER A 333 22.52 8.99 5.17
CA SER A 333 23.92 9.36 5.43
C SER A 333 24.62 8.28 6.19
#